data_27b18a1622e7e1cc5099b4c35fbace86
#
_entry.id   27b18a1622e7e1cc5099b4c35fbace86
#
_cell.length_a   1.000
_cell.length_b   1.000
_cell.length_c   1.000
_cell.angle_alpha   90.00
_cell.angle_beta   90.00
_cell.angle_gamma   90.00
#
_symmetry.space_group_name_H-M   'P 1'
#
loop_
_entity.id
_entity.type
_entity.pdbx_description
1 polymer ?
#
loop_
_entity_poly.entity_id
_entity_poly.type
_entity_poly.pdbx_seq_one_letter_code
_entity_poly.pdbx_strand_id
1 'polypeptide(L)'
;MQLKSKHYKVLSMWTICVVLGYLLFQLNYTPTKPFTGFWSGHTTVDYGERSLNISTQLIIDGPESESARLITTFEPKSSTAAPFQTSVTSNIQVQGRVDSKITFSLTELNYTNKEALEAYLNRQLPQTGSLVSGKSWAVDDDEIFMYLTLAFGEKMGVVLKRRE
;
A
#
# COMPACT_ATOMS: atom_id res chain seq x y z
N MET A 1 2.19 -45.14 -43.06
CA MET A 1 1.06 -44.32 -42.60
C MET A 1 0.95 -44.20 -41.07
N GLN A 2 1.94 -44.61 -40.29
CA GLN A 2 1.92 -44.57 -38.81
C GLN A 2 2.50 -43.29 -38.19
N LEU A 3 3.18 -42.42 -38.94
CA LEU A 3 3.76 -41.19 -38.40
C LEU A 3 2.72 -40.13 -37.97
N LYS A 4 1.57 -40.05 -38.65
CA LYS A 4 0.54 -39.04 -38.34
C LYS A 4 -0.12 -39.25 -36.99
N SER A 5 -0.27 -40.48 -36.50
CA SER A 5 -0.90 -40.77 -35.20
C SER A 5 -0.08 -40.31 -33.99
N LYS A 6 1.25 -40.37 -34.08
CA LYS A 6 2.14 -39.92 -32.98
C LYS A 6 2.11 -38.40 -32.82
N HIS A 7 2.03 -37.64 -33.90
CA HIS A 7 1.99 -36.20 -33.84
C HIS A 7 0.69 -35.67 -33.20
N TYR A 8 -0.47 -36.31 -33.46
CA TYR A 8 -1.72 -35.93 -32.85
C TYR A 8 -1.73 -36.19 -31.33
N LYS A 9 -1.12 -37.30 -30.86
CA LYS A 9 -0.99 -37.58 -29.44
C LYS A 9 -0.09 -36.57 -28.71
N VAL A 10 1.02 -36.17 -29.31
CA VAL A 10 1.90 -35.15 -28.77
C VAL A 10 1.22 -33.79 -28.75
N LEU A 11 0.53 -33.42 -29.81
CA LEU A 11 -0.20 -32.14 -29.91
C LEU A 11 -1.33 -32.06 -28.88
N SER A 12 -2.12 -33.16 -28.72
CA SER A 12 -3.19 -33.21 -27.70
C SER A 12 -2.66 -33.12 -26.27
N MET A 13 -1.52 -33.75 -25.98
CA MET A 13 -0.89 -33.65 -24.67
C MET A 13 -0.41 -32.22 -24.36
N TRP A 14 0.18 -31.53 -25.35
CA TRP A 14 0.56 -30.13 -25.22
C TRP A 14 -0.64 -29.22 -24.97
N THR A 15 -1.72 -29.41 -25.70
CA THR A 15 -2.95 -28.63 -25.51
C THR A 15 -3.54 -28.83 -24.11
N ILE A 16 -3.56 -30.08 -23.62
CA ILE A 16 -4.01 -30.39 -22.25
C ILE A 16 -3.12 -29.72 -21.20
N CYS A 17 -1.80 -29.75 -21.37
CA CYS A 17 -0.87 -29.09 -20.44
C CYS A 17 -1.05 -27.57 -20.41
N VAL A 18 -1.27 -26.94 -21.56
CA VAL A 18 -1.51 -25.49 -21.65
C VAL A 18 -2.84 -25.13 -21.00
N VAL A 19 -3.91 -25.90 -21.25
CA VAL A 19 -5.23 -25.66 -20.63
C VAL A 19 -5.19 -25.87 -19.12
N LEU A 20 -4.54 -26.94 -18.64
CA LEU A 20 -4.35 -27.18 -17.22
C LEU A 20 -3.50 -26.10 -16.56
N GLY A 21 -2.40 -25.67 -17.21
CA GLY A 21 -1.57 -24.58 -16.74
C GLY A 21 -2.36 -23.26 -16.61
N TYR A 22 -3.20 -22.96 -17.62
CA TYR A 22 -4.07 -21.79 -17.59
C TYR A 22 -5.15 -21.89 -16.48
N LEU A 23 -5.78 -23.05 -16.31
CA LEU A 23 -6.76 -23.29 -15.24
C LEU A 23 -6.12 -23.18 -13.86
N LEU A 24 -4.94 -23.77 -13.66
CA LEU A 24 -4.18 -23.66 -12.41
C LEU A 24 -3.77 -22.20 -12.14
N PHE A 25 -3.35 -21.48 -13.17
CA PHE A 25 -3.07 -20.05 -13.06
C PHE A 25 -4.33 -19.26 -12.65
N GLN A 26 -5.48 -19.51 -13.27
CA GLN A 26 -6.75 -18.87 -12.92
C GLN A 26 -7.22 -19.21 -11.49
N LEU A 27 -7.03 -20.47 -11.05
CA LEU A 27 -7.37 -20.90 -9.69
C LEU A 27 -6.45 -20.31 -8.62
N ASN A 28 -5.16 -20.10 -8.94
CA ASN A 28 -4.19 -19.47 -8.06
C ASN A 28 -4.12 -17.94 -8.22
N TYR A 29 -4.73 -17.42 -9.29
CA TYR A 29 -4.83 -15.97 -9.50
C TYR A 29 -5.96 -15.44 -8.62
N THR A 30 -5.62 -15.16 -7.36
CA THR A 30 -6.49 -14.37 -6.47
C THR A 30 -6.38 -12.92 -6.92
N PRO A 31 -7.40 -12.39 -7.64
CA PRO A 31 -7.39 -10.97 -7.95
C PRO A 31 -7.49 -10.21 -6.64
N THR A 32 -6.83 -9.12 -6.56
CA THR A 32 -6.86 -7.93 -5.70
C THR A 32 -8.00 -7.70 -4.69
N LYS A 33 -8.89 -8.64 -4.47
CA LYS A 33 -9.90 -8.61 -3.42
C LYS A 33 -9.36 -8.28 -2.02
N PRO A 34 -8.14 -8.72 -1.63
CA PRO A 34 -7.67 -8.44 -0.28
C PRO A 34 -7.46 -6.94 -0.01
N PHE A 35 -7.21 -6.13 -1.04
CA PHE A 35 -6.89 -4.72 -0.82
C PHE A 35 -8.07 -3.75 -0.94
N THR A 36 -9.20 -4.17 -1.51
CA THR A 36 -10.38 -3.31 -1.67
C THR A 36 -11.05 -3.04 -0.33
N GLY A 37 -11.47 -1.80 -0.09
CA GLY A 37 -12.21 -1.41 1.10
C GLY A 37 -11.56 -0.29 1.89
N PHE A 38 -12.04 -0.12 3.11
CA PHE A 38 -11.55 0.87 4.07
C PHE A 38 -10.68 0.21 5.13
N TRP A 39 -9.46 0.73 5.28
CA TRP A 39 -8.45 0.19 6.17
C TRP A 39 -7.98 1.27 7.13
N SER A 40 -7.75 0.93 8.38
CA SER A 40 -7.20 1.88 9.34
C SER A 40 -6.18 1.23 10.27
N GLY A 41 -5.20 2.03 10.70
CA GLY A 41 -4.18 1.59 11.62
C GLY A 41 -3.57 2.74 12.39
N HIS A 42 -2.90 2.42 13.48
CA HIS A 42 -2.21 3.37 14.34
C HIS A 42 -0.79 2.88 14.57
N THR A 43 0.14 3.81 14.61
CA THR A 43 1.53 3.55 14.98
C THR A 43 2.08 4.74 15.76
N THR A 44 3.15 4.52 16.49
CA THR A 44 3.91 5.62 17.11
C THR A 44 5.30 5.62 16.48
N VAL A 45 5.78 6.79 16.11
CA VAL A 45 7.12 6.97 15.55
C VAL A 45 7.88 7.95 16.42
N ASP A 46 9.08 7.56 16.78
CA ASP A 46 9.99 8.38 17.59
C ASP A 46 10.99 9.10 16.67
N TYR A 47 11.05 10.41 16.83
CA TYR A 47 11.96 11.31 16.10
C TYR A 47 12.94 11.94 17.10
N GLY A 48 13.89 11.16 17.59
CA GLY A 48 14.80 11.56 18.64
C GLY A 48 14.07 11.77 19.98
N GLU A 49 14.04 13.00 20.48
CA GLU A 49 13.32 13.34 21.73
C GLU A 49 11.81 13.57 21.56
N ARG A 50 11.32 13.49 20.34
CA ARG A 50 9.94 13.77 19.98
C ARG A 50 9.26 12.51 19.45
N SER A 51 8.02 12.29 19.86
CA SER A 51 7.24 11.14 19.43
C SER A 51 5.91 11.60 18.86
N LEU A 52 5.49 10.98 17.76
CA LEU A 52 4.20 11.22 17.12
C LEU A 52 3.33 9.97 17.17
N ASN A 53 2.09 10.14 17.55
CA ASN A 53 1.04 9.16 17.26
C ASN A 53 0.55 9.39 15.84
N ILE A 54 0.55 8.35 15.06
CA ILE A 54 0.19 8.40 13.64
C ILE A 54 -1.01 7.49 13.43
N SER A 55 -2.09 8.07 12.92
CA SER A 55 -3.27 7.35 12.48
C SER A 55 -3.31 7.34 10.97
N THR A 56 -3.43 6.17 10.37
CA THR A 56 -3.42 5.99 8.92
C THR A 56 -4.73 5.34 8.47
N GLN A 57 -5.33 5.91 7.44
CA GLN A 57 -6.52 5.39 6.77
C GLN A 57 -6.21 5.21 5.29
N LEU A 58 -6.51 4.03 4.77
CA LEU A 58 -6.34 3.69 3.36
C LEU A 58 -7.71 3.33 2.78
N ILE A 59 -8.07 3.98 1.70
CA ILE A 59 -9.33 3.77 0.99
C ILE A 59 -9.01 3.29 -0.42
N ILE A 60 -9.53 2.13 -0.79
CA ILE A 60 -9.38 1.54 -2.12
C ILE A 60 -10.78 1.24 -2.66
N ASP A 61 -11.21 2.01 -3.66
CA ASP A 61 -12.60 2.04 -4.11
C ASP A 61 -13.03 0.81 -4.93
N GLY A 62 -12.10 0.03 -5.47
CA GLY A 62 -12.45 -1.16 -6.25
C GLY A 62 -11.24 -2.00 -6.65
N PRO A 63 -11.48 -3.24 -7.12
CA PRO A 63 -10.41 -4.18 -7.44
C PRO A 63 -9.59 -3.76 -8.68
N GLU A 64 -10.16 -2.97 -9.56
CA GLU A 64 -9.52 -2.43 -10.76
C GLU A 64 -9.09 -0.97 -10.60
N SER A 65 -9.35 -0.38 -9.42
CA SER A 65 -8.98 1.01 -9.17
C SER A 65 -7.45 1.13 -9.10
N GLU A 66 -6.88 1.84 -10.05
CA GLU A 66 -5.47 2.26 -10.00
C GLU A 66 -5.24 3.37 -8.98
N SER A 67 -6.31 3.95 -8.44
CA SER A 67 -6.29 5.02 -7.48
C SER A 67 -6.77 4.55 -6.10
N ALA A 68 -5.99 4.85 -5.10
CA ALA A 68 -6.35 4.71 -3.70
C ALA A 68 -6.01 6.00 -2.97
N ARG A 69 -6.73 6.28 -1.90
CA ARG A 69 -6.49 7.46 -1.07
C ARG A 69 -5.89 7.06 0.26
N LEU A 70 -4.82 7.74 0.65
CA LEU A 70 -4.19 7.60 1.95
C LEU A 70 -4.40 8.89 2.74
N ILE A 71 -4.91 8.76 3.96
CA ILE A 71 -5.05 9.84 4.92
C ILE A 71 -4.20 9.48 6.12
N THR A 72 -3.23 10.33 6.46
CA THR A 72 -2.37 10.12 7.62
C THR A 72 -2.49 11.32 8.55
N THR A 73 -2.83 11.07 9.80
CA THR A 73 -2.99 12.10 10.83
C THR A 73 -1.87 11.96 11.86
N PHE A 74 -1.23 13.07 12.19
CA PHE A 74 -0.11 13.19 13.11
C PHE A 74 -0.52 14.00 14.33
N GLU A 75 -0.25 13.47 15.51
CA GLU A 75 -0.49 14.12 16.80
C GLU A 75 0.73 13.94 17.71
N PRO A 76 1.15 14.96 18.47
CA PRO A 76 2.25 14.77 19.41
C PRO A 76 1.83 13.80 20.51
N LYS A 77 2.71 12.85 20.83
CA LYS A 77 2.49 11.89 21.93
C LYS A 77 2.73 12.53 23.30
N SER A 78 3.56 13.56 23.38
CA SER A 78 3.95 14.19 24.63
C SER A 78 2.95 15.23 25.09
N SER A 79 2.58 15.18 26.37
CA SER A 79 1.73 16.19 27.03
C SER A 79 2.44 17.55 27.24
N THR A 80 3.75 17.62 27.02
CA THR A 80 4.53 18.85 27.19
C THR A 80 4.56 19.74 25.94
N ALA A 81 4.18 19.21 24.79
CA ALA A 81 4.06 19.98 23.58
C ALA A 81 2.65 20.59 23.47
N ALA A 82 2.53 21.76 22.87
CA ALA A 82 1.23 22.31 22.52
C ALA A 82 0.46 21.31 21.65
N PRO A 83 -0.79 21.00 21.95
CA PRO A 83 -1.57 20.06 21.18
C PRO A 83 -1.80 20.60 19.76
N PHE A 84 -1.50 19.81 18.77
CA PHE A 84 -1.86 20.06 17.39
C PHE A 84 -2.26 18.77 16.70
N GLN A 85 -2.97 18.89 15.60
CA GLN A 85 -3.29 17.80 14.70
C GLN A 85 -2.99 18.25 13.28
N THR A 86 -2.23 17.44 12.56
CA THR A 86 -1.94 17.64 11.14
C THR A 86 -2.40 16.42 10.38
N SER A 87 -3.22 16.60 9.36
CA SER A 87 -3.61 15.53 8.46
C SER A 87 -3.00 15.74 7.08
N VAL A 88 -2.56 14.64 6.48
CA VAL A 88 -2.05 14.59 5.10
C VAL A 88 -2.94 13.66 4.30
N THR A 89 -3.56 14.21 3.27
CA THR A 89 -4.29 13.42 2.28
C THR A 89 -3.45 13.29 1.03
N SER A 90 -3.32 12.07 0.51
CA SER A 90 -2.58 11.78 -0.71
C SER A 90 -3.29 10.74 -1.55
N ASN A 91 -3.12 10.79 -2.86
CA ASN A 91 -3.51 9.71 -3.74
C ASN A 91 -2.36 8.72 -3.85
N ILE A 92 -2.70 7.44 -3.93
CA ILE A 92 -1.75 6.36 -4.18
C ILE A 92 -1.78 6.03 -5.66
N GLN A 93 -0.61 6.02 -6.28
CA GLN A 93 -0.41 5.50 -7.63
C GLN A 93 0.39 4.21 -7.56
N VAL A 94 -0.22 3.11 -7.98
CA VAL A 94 0.44 1.81 -8.03
C VAL A 94 1.51 1.81 -9.10
N GLN A 95 2.75 1.48 -8.72
CA GLN A 95 3.91 1.40 -9.60
C GLN A 95 4.19 -0.03 -10.07
N GLY A 96 3.78 -1.01 -9.28
CA GLY A 96 3.98 -2.41 -9.59
C GLY A 96 3.39 -3.33 -8.53
N ARG A 97 3.11 -4.54 -8.95
CA ARG A 97 2.60 -5.61 -8.10
C ARG A 97 3.36 -6.89 -8.38
N VAL A 98 3.76 -7.57 -7.32
CA VAL A 98 4.36 -8.91 -7.37
C VAL A 98 3.76 -9.71 -6.21
N ASP A 99 3.03 -10.76 -6.52
CA ASP A 99 2.30 -11.58 -5.53
C ASP A 99 1.39 -10.72 -4.62
N SER A 100 1.53 -10.88 -3.32
CA SER A 100 0.82 -10.10 -2.30
C SER A 100 1.44 -8.72 -2.02
N LYS A 101 2.46 -8.31 -2.78
CA LYS A 101 3.19 -7.06 -2.56
C LYS A 101 2.86 -6.03 -3.62
N ILE A 102 2.52 -4.83 -3.17
CA ILE A 102 2.28 -3.67 -4.01
C ILE A 102 3.37 -2.63 -3.73
N THR A 103 3.96 -2.09 -4.80
CA THR A 103 4.82 -0.90 -4.74
C THR A 103 4.05 0.28 -5.29
N PHE A 104 4.07 1.40 -4.57
CA PHE A 104 3.30 2.58 -4.92
C PHE A 104 4.06 3.87 -4.62
N SER A 105 3.62 4.96 -5.22
CA SER A 105 3.99 6.33 -4.88
C SER A 105 2.81 7.11 -4.36
N LEU A 106 3.07 8.09 -3.50
CA LEU A 106 2.08 9.05 -3.04
C LEU A 106 2.17 10.30 -3.91
N THR A 107 1.02 10.75 -4.38
CA THR A 107 0.88 11.96 -5.18
C THR A 107 -0.13 12.90 -4.53
N GLU A 108 -0.15 14.16 -4.96
CA GLU A 108 -1.13 15.14 -4.49
C GLU A 108 -1.19 15.29 -2.96
N LEU A 109 -0.01 15.49 -2.34
CA LEU A 109 0.09 15.67 -0.90
C LEU A 109 -0.59 16.98 -0.46
N ASN A 110 -1.72 16.86 0.23
CA ASN A 110 -2.45 17.99 0.79
C ASN A 110 -2.40 17.95 2.31
N TYR A 111 -1.88 19.01 2.90
CA TYR A 111 -1.69 19.13 4.34
C TYR A 111 -2.73 20.05 4.96
N THR A 112 -3.24 19.67 6.13
CA THR A 112 -3.89 20.61 7.05
C THR A 112 -2.89 20.95 8.15
N ASN A 113 -2.72 22.24 8.47
CA ASN A 113 -1.84 22.69 9.55
C ASN A 113 -0.38 22.19 9.42
N LYS A 114 0.19 22.34 8.21
CA LYS A 114 1.53 21.87 7.85
C LYS A 114 2.61 22.49 8.76
N GLU A 115 2.49 23.80 9.00
CA GLU A 115 3.47 24.58 9.75
C GLU A 115 3.64 24.08 11.19
N ALA A 116 2.58 23.60 11.82
CA ALA A 116 2.65 23.06 13.18
C ALA A 116 3.48 21.78 13.23
N LEU A 117 3.31 20.90 12.25
CA LEU A 117 4.08 19.66 12.16
C LEU A 117 5.54 19.94 11.79
N GLU A 118 5.81 20.87 10.87
CA GLU A 118 7.17 21.31 10.51
C GLU A 118 7.91 21.90 11.70
N ALA A 119 7.25 22.78 12.45
CA ALA A 119 7.81 23.37 13.68
C ALA A 119 8.07 22.30 14.75
N TYR A 120 7.14 21.35 14.93
CA TYR A 120 7.32 20.27 15.89
C TYR A 120 8.48 19.36 15.52
N LEU A 121 8.63 19.00 14.25
CA LEU A 121 9.71 18.12 13.78
C LEU A 121 11.03 18.87 13.56
N ASN A 122 10.99 20.20 13.53
CA ASN A 122 12.11 21.07 13.15
C ASN A 122 12.70 20.72 11.76
N ARG A 123 11.82 20.46 10.80
CA ARG A 123 12.19 20.14 9.41
C ARG A 123 11.07 20.46 8.44
N GLN A 124 11.43 20.63 7.18
CA GLN A 124 10.45 20.80 6.11
C GLN A 124 9.82 19.46 5.71
N LEU A 125 8.52 19.47 5.52
CA LEU A 125 7.78 18.32 5.02
C LEU A 125 7.81 18.25 3.49
N PRO A 126 7.62 17.05 2.90
CA PRO A 126 7.49 16.90 1.47
C PRO A 126 6.44 17.85 0.88
N GLN A 127 6.73 18.42 -0.27
CA GLN A 127 5.78 19.24 -1.01
C GLN A 127 4.96 18.38 -1.97
N THR A 128 3.84 18.93 -2.45
CA THR A 128 3.09 18.34 -3.55
C THR A 128 4.01 18.00 -4.71
N GLY A 129 3.97 16.77 -5.22
CA GLY A 129 4.88 16.27 -6.25
C GLY A 129 6.16 15.61 -5.73
N SER A 130 6.45 15.65 -4.43
CA SER A 130 7.53 14.86 -3.84
C SER A 130 7.17 13.36 -3.89
N LEU A 131 8.11 12.56 -4.39
CA LEU A 131 7.95 11.11 -4.42
C LEU A 131 8.08 10.53 -3.00
N VAL A 132 7.00 10.01 -2.49
CA VAL A 132 6.98 9.13 -1.31
C VAL A 132 6.65 7.75 -1.83
N SER A 133 7.55 6.80 -1.66
CA SER A 133 7.33 5.44 -2.11
C SER A 133 6.90 4.55 -0.95
N GLY A 134 6.12 3.53 -1.26
CA GLY A 134 5.68 2.57 -0.28
C GLY A 134 5.56 1.16 -0.84
N LYS A 135 5.48 0.23 0.10
CA LYS A 135 5.22 -1.18 -0.17
C LYS A 135 4.12 -1.64 0.76
N SER A 136 3.24 -2.46 0.25
CA SER A 136 2.15 -3.03 1.02
C SER A 136 2.09 -4.53 0.80
N TRP A 137 1.80 -5.27 1.86
CA TRP A 137 1.62 -6.73 1.83
C TRP A 137 0.29 -7.06 2.50
N ALA A 138 -0.51 -7.91 1.85
CA ALA A 138 -1.60 -8.57 2.55
C ALA A 138 -0.98 -9.58 3.53
N VAL A 139 -1.30 -9.41 4.79
CA VAL A 139 -0.88 -10.32 5.87
C VAL A 139 -1.96 -11.37 6.08
N ASP A 140 -3.22 -10.93 6.03
CA ASP A 140 -4.42 -11.74 6.16
C ASP A 140 -5.55 -11.06 5.36
N ASP A 141 -6.73 -11.68 5.30
CA ASP A 141 -7.91 -11.13 4.62
C ASP A 141 -8.33 -9.75 5.19
N ASP A 142 -8.06 -9.53 6.49
CA ASP A 142 -8.43 -8.32 7.22
C ASP A 142 -7.22 -7.50 7.71
N GLU A 143 -6.00 -7.89 7.33
CA GLU A 143 -4.79 -7.17 7.73
C GLU A 143 -3.86 -6.90 6.56
N ILE A 144 -3.41 -5.65 6.45
CA ILE A 144 -2.39 -5.21 5.50
C ILE A 144 -1.24 -4.59 6.28
N PHE A 145 -0.03 -5.03 6.03
CA PHE A 145 1.16 -4.30 6.46
C PHE A 145 1.56 -3.30 5.38
N MET A 146 1.71 -2.03 5.74
CA MET A 146 2.17 -0.97 4.86
C MET A 146 3.47 -0.37 5.39
N TYR A 147 4.42 -0.19 4.47
CA TYR A 147 5.72 0.39 4.76
C TYR A 147 5.98 1.55 3.82
N LEU A 148 6.16 2.74 4.39
CA LEU A 148 6.40 3.98 3.67
C LEU A 148 7.85 4.39 3.81
N THR A 149 8.45 4.81 2.71
CA THR A 149 9.73 5.53 2.68
C THR A 149 9.42 6.97 2.30
N LEU A 150 9.59 7.86 3.26
CA LEU A 150 9.33 9.28 3.08
C LEU A 150 10.43 9.92 2.20
N ALA A 151 10.13 11.10 1.63
CA ALA A 151 11.03 11.78 0.69
C ALA A 151 12.42 12.11 1.27
N PHE A 152 12.56 12.18 2.59
CA PHE A 152 13.82 12.41 3.30
C PHE A 152 14.46 11.12 3.83
N GLY A 153 14.05 9.96 3.34
CA GLY A 153 14.64 8.65 3.66
C GLY A 153 14.15 7.99 4.93
N GLU A 154 13.29 8.64 5.70
CA GLU A 154 12.68 8.03 6.89
C GLU A 154 11.70 6.95 6.51
N LYS A 155 11.55 5.99 7.41
CA LYS A 155 10.78 4.78 7.17
C LYS A 155 9.71 4.62 8.24
N MET A 156 8.51 4.31 7.82
CA MET A 156 7.37 4.10 8.70
C MET A 156 6.67 2.79 8.32
N GLY A 157 6.42 1.95 9.31
CA GLY A 157 5.62 0.74 9.17
C GLY A 157 4.31 0.88 9.92
N VAL A 158 3.22 0.43 9.33
CA VAL A 158 1.91 0.38 9.96
C VAL A 158 1.15 -0.87 9.56
N VAL A 159 0.47 -1.49 10.52
CA VAL A 159 -0.52 -2.53 10.25
C VAL A 159 -1.87 -1.87 10.14
N LEU A 160 -2.53 -2.09 9.02
CA LEU A 160 -3.88 -1.61 8.75
C LEU A 160 -4.86 -2.78 8.88
N LYS A 161 -5.94 -2.55 9.58
CA LYS A 161 -7.05 -3.50 9.72
C LYS A 161 -8.24 -3.00 8.91
N ARG A 162 -8.95 -3.94 8.29
CA ARG A 162 -10.18 -3.66 7.57
C ARG A 162 -11.23 -3.11 8.54
N ARG A 163 -11.94 -2.11 8.10
CA ARG A 163 -13.13 -1.59 8.78
C ARG A 163 -14.37 -1.99 7.99
N GLU A 164 -15.33 -2.53 8.70
CA GLU A 164 -16.68 -2.80 8.18
C GLU A 164 -17.50 -1.51 8.01
#